data_abd76572066810a331d3270ae232cb3a
#
_entry.id   abd76572066810a331d3270ae232cb3a
#
_cell.length_a   1.000
_cell.length_b   1.000
_cell.length_c   1.000
_cell.angle_alpha   90.00
_cell.angle_beta   90.00
_cell.angle_gamma   90.00
#
_symmetry.space_group_name_H-M   'P 1'
#
loop_
_entity.id
_entity.type
_entity.pdbx_description
1 polymer ?
#
loop_
_entity_poly.entity_id
_entity_poly.type
_entity_poly.pdbx_seq_one_letter_code
_entity_poly.pdbx_strand_id
1 'polypeptide(L)'
;EIGVDVRVWTPLSLRDRVEALSNFRLQASDGHETPLSRLAQMDINPGQAQITRENLQPFIDVTARLEGRDLGSGMVEVRKTVASLNLPTGVRVEYGGLYAQQQASFQALAVVFASALLLVALLLTYLFESWSVSLSVIGTVLMAAGAVFVGLFITHTELNISALMGLTMVVGVVGELAIFFFAELPEGAAHGKEHLVEAGLARLRPILMSAAIAILALSPLALGLGEGAQMQQPLAIAIISGLIAGVPLVLFVLPALHLALQAAFARK
;
A
#
# COMPACT_ATOMS: atom_id res chain seq x y z
N GLU A 1 59.31 17.22 17.78
CA GLU A 1 59.33 17.63 16.34
C GLU A 1 57.92 17.48 15.83
N ILE A 2 57.31 18.61 15.42
CA ILE A 2 56.02 18.62 14.76
C ILE A 2 56.27 18.38 13.27
N GLY A 3 56.01 17.18 12.79
CA GLY A 3 56.06 16.88 11.35
C GLY A 3 54.98 17.68 10.61
N VAL A 4 55.38 18.51 9.67
CA VAL A 4 54.47 19.23 8.80
C VAL A 4 54.44 18.50 7.45
N ASP A 5 53.26 17.96 7.12
CA ASP A 5 53.02 17.35 5.81
C ASP A 5 52.92 18.43 4.72
N VAL A 6 53.88 18.42 3.80
CA VAL A 6 53.85 19.28 2.63
C VAL A 6 53.23 18.52 1.45
N ARG A 7 52.05 18.97 0.99
CA ARG A 7 51.42 18.47 -0.23
C ARG A 7 51.75 19.38 -1.41
N VAL A 8 52.39 18.83 -2.42
CA VAL A 8 52.60 19.51 -3.70
C VAL A 8 51.48 19.07 -4.65
N TRP A 9 50.74 20.05 -5.17
CA TRP A 9 49.61 19.81 -6.04
C TRP A 9 49.89 20.41 -7.43
N THR A 10 49.60 19.64 -8.48
CA THR A 10 49.53 20.17 -9.83
C THR A 10 48.29 21.04 -10.03
N PRO A 11 48.33 22.07 -10.92
CA PRO A 11 47.16 22.89 -11.22
C PRO A 11 45.93 22.05 -11.62
N LEU A 12 44.74 22.50 -11.26
CA LEU A 12 43.45 21.82 -11.54
C LEU A 12 43.29 21.50 -13.04
N SER A 13 43.71 22.38 -13.91
CA SER A 13 43.64 22.21 -15.38
C SER A 13 44.41 20.99 -15.92
N LEU A 14 45.40 20.51 -15.18
CA LEU A 14 46.18 19.31 -15.54
C LEU A 14 45.61 18.04 -14.94
N ARG A 15 44.77 18.13 -13.87
CA ARG A 15 44.21 16.99 -13.17
C ARG A 15 42.87 16.53 -13.72
N ASP A 16 42.14 17.42 -14.37
CA ASP A 16 40.78 17.14 -14.86
C ASP A 16 40.73 16.41 -16.21
N ARG A 17 41.89 16.28 -16.89
CA ARG A 17 41.97 15.61 -18.19
C ARG A 17 43.13 14.62 -18.23
N VAL A 18 42.81 13.36 -18.49
CA VAL A 18 43.82 12.31 -18.67
C VAL A 18 44.79 12.61 -19.79
N GLU A 19 44.31 13.26 -20.86
CA GLU A 19 45.13 13.72 -21.99
C GLU A 19 46.16 14.77 -21.56
N ALA A 20 45.82 15.67 -20.65
CA ALA A 20 46.75 16.67 -20.13
C ALA A 20 47.84 16.06 -19.26
N LEU A 21 47.47 15.03 -18.48
CA LEU A 21 48.41 14.23 -17.71
C LEU A 21 49.33 13.40 -18.63
N SER A 22 48.80 12.82 -19.71
CA SER A 22 49.57 12.04 -20.68
C SER A 22 50.68 12.86 -21.34
N ASN A 23 50.37 14.13 -21.60
CA ASN A 23 51.29 15.06 -22.24
C ASN A 23 52.16 15.86 -21.25
N PHE A 24 52.03 15.57 -19.94
CA PHE A 24 52.85 16.24 -18.92
C PHE A 24 54.33 15.89 -19.13
N ARG A 25 55.19 16.91 -19.34
CA ARG A 25 56.61 16.73 -19.60
C ARG A 25 57.40 16.62 -18.31
N LEU A 26 58.14 15.53 -18.21
CA LEU A 26 59.10 15.29 -17.14
C LEU A 26 60.51 15.58 -17.66
N GLN A 27 61.27 16.28 -16.84
CA GLN A 27 62.66 16.57 -17.16
C GLN A 27 63.55 15.49 -16.54
N ALA A 28 64.34 14.86 -17.38
CA ALA A 28 65.35 13.88 -16.92
C ALA A 28 66.59 14.59 -16.38
N SER A 29 67.42 13.88 -15.64
CA SER A 29 68.69 14.43 -15.07
C SER A 29 69.71 14.91 -16.09
N ASP A 30 69.58 14.45 -17.33
CA ASP A 30 70.40 14.87 -18.49
C ASP A 30 69.84 16.06 -19.23
N GLY A 31 68.75 16.69 -18.80
CA GLY A 31 68.09 17.82 -19.36
C GLY A 31 67.09 17.54 -20.47
N HIS A 32 66.86 16.27 -20.87
CA HIS A 32 65.85 15.89 -21.84
C HIS A 32 64.45 15.90 -21.24
N GLU A 33 63.47 16.44 -22.00
CA GLU A 33 62.05 16.42 -21.63
C GLU A 33 61.34 15.28 -22.34
N THR A 34 60.65 14.44 -21.57
CA THR A 34 59.87 13.29 -22.06
C THR A 34 58.46 13.35 -21.55
N PRO A 35 57.42 13.15 -22.39
CA PRO A 35 56.04 13.11 -21.93
C PRO A 35 55.77 11.86 -21.08
N LEU A 36 54.93 11.98 -20.05
CA LEU A 36 54.62 10.93 -19.12
C LEU A 36 54.09 9.66 -19.83
N SER A 37 53.36 9.82 -20.93
CA SER A 37 52.82 8.71 -21.74
C SER A 37 53.87 7.79 -22.34
N ARG A 38 55.15 8.23 -22.44
CA ARG A 38 56.24 7.36 -22.87
C ARG A 38 56.88 6.57 -21.74
N LEU A 39 56.69 7.02 -20.51
CA LEU A 39 57.32 6.42 -19.32
C LEU A 39 56.38 5.55 -18.54
N ALA A 40 55.05 5.79 -18.64
CA ALA A 40 54.02 5.05 -17.88
C ALA A 40 52.75 4.87 -18.71
N GLN A 41 52.11 3.75 -18.53
CA GLN A 41 50.76 3.51 -19.01
C GLN A 41 49.79 4.05 -17.99
N MET A 42 48.80 4.87 -18.45
CA MET A 42 47.79 5.42 -17.58
C MET A 42 46.49 4.65 -17.76
N ASP A 43 46.08 3.98 -16.74
CA ASP A 43 44.79 3.30 -16.65
C ASP A 43 43.83 4.11 -15.79
N ILE A 44 42.63 4.40 -16.35
CA ILE A 44 41.57 5.03 -15.59
C ILE A 44 40.81 3.92 -14.87
N ASN A 45 41.01 3.82 -13.56
CA ASN A 45 40.20 2.97 -12.70
C ASN A 45 39.14 3.84 -12.03
N PRO A 46 37.86 3.80 -12.50
CA PRO A 46 36.79 4.47 -11.81
C PRO A 46 36.56 3.82 -10.47
N GLY A 47 37.16 4.37 -9.43
CA GLY A 47 36.92 3.94 -8.05
C GLY A 47 35.53 4.37 -7.59
N GLN A 48 34.99 3.70 -6.60
CA GLN A 48 33.78 4.18 -5.93
C GLN A 48 34.11 5.51 -5.22
N ALA A 49 33.45 6.58 -5.70
CA ALA A 49 33.62 7.92 -5.13
C ALA A 49 33.09 8.00 -3.68
N GLN A 50 32.14 7.13 -3.33
CA GLN A 50 31.50 7.13 -2.03
C GLN A 50 31.20 5.68 -1.62
N ILE A 51 31.59 5.31 -0.41
CA ILE A 51 31.20 4.05 0.23
C ILE A 51 30.10 4.37 1.24
N THR A 52 28.87 4.00 0.89
CA THR A 52 27.72 4.16 1.77
C THR A 52 27.73 3.06 2.83
N ARG A 53 27.44 3.43 4.08
CA ARG A 53 27.38 2.49 5.21
C ARG A 53 26.06 2.65 5.96
N GLU A 54 25.47 1.52 6.29
CA GLU A 54 24.34 1.43 7.20
C GLU A 54 24.71 0.54 8.37
N ASN A 55 24.46 0.98 9.59
CA ASN A 55 24.89 0.27 10.81
C ASN A 55 26.40 -0.12 10.80
N LEU A 56 27.26 0.79 10.30
CA LEU A 56 28.72 0.62 10.16
C LEU A 56 29.15 -0.43 9.11
N GLN A 57 28.23 -1.08 8.42
CA GLN A 57 28.53 -2.04 7.35
C GLN A 57 28.42 -1.37 5.98
N PRO A 58 29.38 -1.60 5.07
CA PRO A 58 29.25 -1.09 3.71
C PRO A 58 28.12 -1.84 2.99
N PHE A 59 27.30 -1.09 2.21
CA PHE A 59 26.25 -1.67 1.42
C PHE A 59 26.21 -1.09 0.01
N ILE A 60 25.60 -1.83 -0.89
CA ILE A 60 25.34 -1.42 -2.29
C ILE A 60 23.85 -1.55 -2.53
N ASP A 61 23.24 -0.45 -2.98
CA ASP A 61 21.84 -0.46 -3.42
C ASP A 61 21.72 -0.94 -4.85
N VAL A 62 20.92 -1.99 -5.04
CA VAL A 62 20.48 -2.42 -6.36
C VAL A 62 19.01 -2.03 -6.51
N THR A 63 18.74 -0.98 -7.27
CA THR A 63 17.39 -0.47 -7.51
C THR A 63 16.89 -0.94 -8.87
N ALA A 64 15.63 -1.40 -8.91
CA ALA A 64 14.96 -1.79 -10.14
C ALA A 64 13.53 -1.24 -10.15
N ARG A 65 13.01 -0.98 -11.35
CA ARG A 65 11.60 -0.62 -11.57
C ARG A 65 10.92 -1.77 -12.30
N LEU A 66 9.73 -2.12 -11.83
CA LEU A 66 8.88 -3.10 -12.52
C LEU A 66 7.89 -2.36 -13.43
N GLU A 67 7.74 -2.84 -14.67
CA GLU A 67 6.76 -2.34 -15.62
C GLU A 67 5.88 -3.49 -16.10
N GLY A 68 4.55 -3.25 -16.17
CA GLY A 68 3.58 -4.22 -16.64
C GLY A 68 3.36 -5.43 -15.73
N ARG A 69 3.84 -5.39 -14.48
CA ARG A 69 3.75 -6.49 -13.53
C ARG A 69 3.63 -5.97 -12.09
N ASP A 70 2.86 -6.67 -11.26
CA ASP A 70 2.71 -6.32 -9.85
C ASP A 70 4.02 -6.55 -9.05
N LEU A 71 4.19 -5.72 -8.02
CA LEU A 71 5.38 -5.71 -7.18
C LEU A 71 5.57 -7.04 -6.42
N GLY A 72 4.48 -7.67 -5.97
CA GLY A 72 4.53 -8.91 -5.21
C GLY A 72 5.09 -10.08 -6.03
N SER A 73 4.55 -10.32 -7.23
CA SER A 73 5.00 -11.39 -8.12
C SER A 73 6.43 -11.14 -8.61
N GLY A 74 6.79 -9.88 -8.88
CA GLY A 74 8.16 -9.50 -9.22
C GLY A 74 9.15 -9.83 -8.11
N MET A 75 8.81 -9.52 -6.87
CA MET A 75 9.67 -9.80 -5.71
C MET A 75 9.82 -11.29 -5.40
N VAL A 76 8.81 -12.11 -5.67
CA VAL A 76 8.93 -13.58 -5.55
C VAL A 76 10.01 -14.11 -6.49
N GLU A 77 10.03 -13.62 -7.73
CA GLU A 77 11.02 -14.02 -8.73
C GLU A 77 12.43 -13.50 -8.39
N VAL A 78 12.54 -12.24 -7.96
CA VAL A 78 13.80 -11.65 -7.48
C VAL A 78 14.38 -12.48 -6.34
N ARG A 79 13.57 -12.85 -5.34
CA ARG A 79 14.03 -13.69 -4.21
C ARG A 79 14.49 -15.06 -4.67
N LYS A 80 13.78 -15.67 -5.61
CA LYS A 80 14.15 -16.97 -6.19
C LYS A 80 15.47 -16.87 -6.94
N THR A 81 15.67 -15.82 -7.73
CA THR A 81 16.90 -15.59 -8.50
C THR A 81 18.07 -15.34 -7.55
N VAL A 82 17.90 -14.45 -6.56
CA VAL A 82 18.95 -14.14 -5.56
C VAL A 82 19.31 -15.39 -4.75
N ALA A 83 18.34 -16.22 -4.37
CA ALA A 83 18.59 -17.46 -3.66
C ALA A 83 19.40 -18.49 -4.49
N SER A 84 19.32 -18.39 -5.83
CA SER A 84 20.12 -19.24 -6.73
C SER A 84 21.54 -18.72 -6.98
N LEU A 85 21.85 -17.49 -6.57
CA LEU A 85 23.20 -16.91 -6.66
C LEU A 85 24.06 -17.42 -5.52
N ASN A 86 25.25 -17.95 -5.86
CA ASN A 86 26.27 -18.30 -4.87
C ASN A 86 26.97 -17.02 -4.39
N LEU A 87 26.36 -16.31 -3.45
CA LEU A 87 26.95 -15.11 -2.88
C LEU A 87 28.14 -15.47 -1.97
N PRO A 88 29.20 -14.64 -1.95
CA PRO A 88 30.33 -14.84 -1.05
C PRO A 88 29.92 -14.86 0.43
N THR A 89 30.66 -15.63 1.24
CA THR A 89 30.45 -15.64 2.70
C THR A 89 30.65 -14.24 3.27
N GLY A 90 29.63 -13.75 4.00
CA GLY A 90 29.63 -12.40 4.58
C GLY A 90 28.75 -11.37 3.84
N VAL A 91 28.24 -11.70 2.65
CA VAL A 91 27.25 -10.86 1.96
C VAL A 91 25.85 -11.23 2.44
N ARG A 92 25.13 -10.24 2.98
CA ARG A 92 23.73 -10.35 3.38
C ARG A 92 22.87 -9.55 2.42
N VAL A 93 21.79 -10.16 1.93
CA VAL A 93 20.81 -9.48 1.07
C VAL A 93 19.64 -9.03 1.92
N GLU A 94 19.36 -7.74 1.87
CA GLU A 94 18.18 -7.16 2.49
C GLU A 94 17.23 -6.64 1.39
N TYR A 95 15.95 -7.00 1.49
CA TYR A 95 14.93 -6.56 0.55
C TYR A 95 14.23 -5.35 1.17
N GLY A 96 14.60 -4.17 0.69
CA GLY A 96 14.09 -2.88 1.18
C GLY A 96 13.11 -2.21 0.23
N GLY A 97 13.05 -0.88 0.36
CA GLY A 97 12.28 -0.01 -0.50
C GLY A 97 10.77 -0.18 -0.36
N LEU A 98 10.05 0.12 -1.45
CA LEU A 98 8.59 0.13 -1.49
C LEU A 98 7.96 -1.22 -1.10
N TYR A 99 8.59 -2.34 -1.43
CA TYR A 99 8.08 -3.68 -1.09
C TYR A 99 8.04 -3.93 0.41
N ALA A 100 9.11 -3.64 1.13
CA ALA A 100 9.15 -3.83 2.58
C ALA A 100 8.15 -2.91 3.29
N GLN A 101 8.05 -1.66 2.86
CA GLN A 101 7.08 -0.71 3.38
C GLN A 101 5.64 -1.16 3.10
N GLN A 102 5.35 -1.65 1.90
CA GLN A 102 4.03 -2.16 1.53
C GLN A 102 3.65 -3.37 2.37
N GLN A 103 4.56 -4.32 2.59
CA GLN A 103 4.30 -5.51 3.40
C GLN A 103 4.01 -5.16 4.86
N ALA A 104 4.81 -4.25 5.46
CA ALA A 104 4.57 -3.77 6.82
C ALA A 104 3.22 -3.05 6.94
N SER A 105 2.88 -2.22 5.96
CA SER A 105 1.60 -1.51 5.91
C SER A 105 0.42 -2.47 5.74
N PHE A 106 0.55 -3.52 4.93
CA PHE A 106 -0.50 -4.53 4.77
C PHE A 106 -0.79 -5.28 6.08
N GLN A 107 0.24 -5.66 6.82
CA GLN A 107 0.07 -6.27 8.13
C GLN A 107 -0.61 -5.32 9.13
N ALA A 108 -0.16 -4.08 9.21
CA ALA A 108 -0.76 -3.07 10.07
C ALA A 108 -2.23 -2.82 9.71
N LEU A 109 -2.56 -2.66 8.42
CA LEU A 109 -3.92 -2.44 7.96
C LEU A 109 -4.81 -3.67 8.13
N ALA A 110 -4.30 -4.89 8.02
CA ALA A 110 -5.06 -6.10 8.33
C ALA A 110 -5.45 -6.15 9.82
N VAL A 111 -4.54 -5.75 10.73
CA VAL A 111 -4.85 -5.63 12.17
C VAL A 111 -5.89 -4.54 12.41
N VAL A 112 -5.76 -3.38 11.76
CA VAL A 112 -6.74 -2.29 11.84
C VAL A 112 -8.11 -2.73 11.32
N PHE A 113 -8.16 -3.43 10.20
CA PHE A 113 -9.40 -3.96 9.63
C PHE A 113 -10.07 -4.97 10.57
N ALA A 114 -9.31 -5.91 11.12
CA ALA A 114 -9.82 -6.89 12.07
C ALA A 114 -10.32 -6.23 13.38
N SER A 115 -9.58 -5.23 13.88
CA SER A 115 -9.99 -4.47 15.07
C SER A 115 -11.23 -3.62 14.81
N ALA A 116 -11.37 -3.02 13.63
CA ALA A 116 -12.57 -2.29 13.24
C ALA A 116 -13.80 -3.20 13.20
N LEU A 117 -13.69 -4.39 12.59
CA LEU A 117 -14.77 -5.39 12.60
C LEU A 117 -15.15 -5.81 14.02
N LEU A 118 -14.15 -6.05 14.88
CA LEU A 118 -14.38 -6.42 16.26
C LEU A 118 -15.10 -5.31 17.04
N LEU A 119 -14.64 -4.06 16.89
CA LEU A 119 -15.25 -2.91 17.57
C LEU A 119 -16.68 -2.67 17.08
N VAL A 120 -16.95 -2.77 15.79
CA VAL A 120 -18.31 -2.69 15.23
C VAL A 120 -19.18 -3.82 15.79
N ALA A 121 -18.66 -5.05 15.85
CA ALA A 121 -19.37 -6.19 16.42
C ALA A 121 -19.74 -5.97 17.88
N LEU A 122 -18.79 -5.51 18.69
CA LEU A 122 -19.02 -5.23 20.11
C LEU A 122 -20.03 -4.09 20.31
N LEU A 123 -19.88 -3.01 19.54
CA LEU A 123 -20.81 -1.88 19.58
C LEU A 123 -22.24 -2.31 19.23
N LEU A 124 -22.40 -3.08 18.16
CA LEU A 124 -23.72 -3.55 17.71
C LEU A 124 -24.33 -4.53 18.72
N THR A 125 -23.52 -5.42 19.30
CA THR A 125 -23.99 -6.34 20.34
C THR A 125 -24.44 -5.58 21.59
N TYR A 126 -23.71 -4.52 21.96
CA TYR A 126 -24.07 -3.66 23.07
C TYR A 126 -25.34 -2.83 22.79
N LEU A 127 -25.43 -2.24 21.57
CA LEU A 127 -26.54 -1.35 21.21
C LEU A 127 -27.86 -2.08 21.03
N PHE A 128 -27.83 -3.25 20.39
CA PHE A 128 -29.05 -4.01 20.05
C PHE A 128 -29.27 -5.23 20.94
N GLU A 129 -28.41 -5.50 21.90
CA GLU A 129 -28.45 -6.64 22.81
C GLU A 129 -28.72 -7.99 22.11
N SER A 130 -28.30 -8.11 20.83
CA SER A 130 -28.61 -9.23 19.94
C SER A 130 -27.40 -9.69 19.12
N TRP A 131 -26.98 -10.94 19.37
CA TRP A 131 -25.93 -11.58 18.59
C TRP A 131 -26.33 -11.79 17.12
N SER A 132 -27.62 -12.01 16.83
CA SER A 132 -28.09 -12.22 15.46
C SER A 132 -27.97 -10.93 14.62
N VAL A 133 -28.20 -9.75 15.22
CA VAL A 133 -27.99 -8.46 14.58
C VAL A 133 -26.51 -8.27 14.29
N SER A 134 -25.66 -8.42 15.29
CA SER A 134 -24.22 -8.22 15.14
C SER A 134 -23.62 -9.13 14.06
N LEU A 135 -23.95 -10.43 14.08
CA LEU A 135 -23.44 -11.36 13.06
C LEU A 135 -23.96 -11.06 11.65
N SER A 136 -25.22 -10.64 11.51
CA SER A 136 -25.79 -10.29 10.20
C SER A 136 -25.11 -9.05 9.61
N VAL A 137 -24.80 -8.06 10.43
CA VAL A 137 -24.06 -6.87 9.98
C VAL A 137 -22.64 -7.22 9.59
N ILE A 138 -21.92 -7.99 10.41
CA ILE A 138 -20.55 -8.43 10.08
C ILE A 138 -20.54 -9.21 8.76
N GLY A 139 -21.48 -10.14 8.57
CA GLY A 139 -21.62 -10.89 7.32
C GLY A 139 -21.82 -9.96 6.13
N THR A 140 -22.69 -8.95 6.26
CA THR A 140 -22.96 -7.96 5.22
C THR A 140 -21.74 -7.09 4.91
N VAL A 141 -21.02 -6.65 5.95
CA VAL A 141 -19.77 -5.87 5.81
C VAL A 141 -18.69 -6.69 5.09
N LEU A 142 -18.53 -7.97 5.44
CA LEU A 142 -17.56 -8.84 4.75
C LEU A 142 -17.93 -9.08 3.27
N MET A 143 -19.22 -9.19 2.95
CA MET A 143 -19.67 -9.26 1.56
C MET A 143 -19.39 -7.95 0.80
N ALA A 144 -19.62 -6.80 1.43
CA ALA A 144 -19.28 -5.49 0.85
C ALA A 144 -17.76 -5.35 0.67
N ALA A 145 -16.95 -5.82 1.61
CA ALA A 145 -15.50 -5.89 1.47
C ALA A 145 -15.08 -6.78 0.28
N GLY A 146 -15.76 -7.91 0.08
CA GLY A 146 -15.58 -8.75 -1.11
C GLY A 146 -15.86 -7.99 -2.41
N ALA A 147 -16.91 -7.16 -2.44
CA ALA A 147 -17.24 -6.34 -3.59
C ALA A 147 -16.19 -5.25 -3.90
N VAL A 148 -15.48 -4.75 -2.89
CA VAL A 148 -14.34 -3.84 -3.11
C VAL A 148 -13.26 -4.51 -3.97
N PHE A 149 -12.90 -5.77 -3.69
CA PHE A 149 -11.92 -6.48 -4.52
C PHE A 149 -12.40 -6.68 -5.95
N VAL A 150 -13.70 -6.94 -6.14
CA VAL A 150 -14.30 -7.04 -7.49
C VAL A 150 -14.22 -5.69 -8.20
N GLY A 151 -14.52 -4.59 -7.51
CA GLY A 151 -14.41 -3.24 -8.07
C GLY A 151 -12.99 -2.87 -8.48
N LEU A 152 -12.00 -3.15 -7.64
CA LEU A 152 -10.59 -2.94 -7.97
C LEU A 152 -10.15 -3.80 -9.17
N PHE A 153 -10.64 -5.04 -9.26
CA PHE A 153 -10.35 -5.93 -10.39
C PHE A 153 -10.93 -5.40 -11.70
N ILE A 154 -12.20 -4.97 -11.71
CA ILE A 154 -12.89 -4.42 -12.90
C ILE A 154 -12.21 -3.13 -13.40
N THR A 155 -11.76 -2.29 -12.48
CA THR A 155 -11.09 -1.02 -12.82
C THR A 155 -9.60 -1.17 -13.09
N HIS A 156 -9.06 -2.40 -13.06
CA HIS A 156 -7.63 -2.68 -13.18
C HIS A 156 -6.76 -1.86 -12.21
N THR A 157 -7.30 -1.58 -11.03
CA THR A 157 -6.62 -0.80 -10.00
C THR A 157 -5.84 -1.74 -9.08
N GLU A 158 -4.58 -1.43 -8.85
CA GLU A 158 -3.72 -2.24 -7.98
C GLU A 158 -4.17 -2.15 -6.52
N LEU A 159 -4.08 -3.29 -5.81
CA LEU A 159 -4.30 -3.37 -4.37
C LEU A 159 -3.10 -2.76 -3.64
N ASN A 160 -3.15 -1.47 -3.38
CA ASN A 160 -2.15 -0.72 -2.66
C ASN A 160 -2.64 -0.28 -1.27
N ILE A 161 -1.80 0.46 -0.54
CA ILE A 161 -2.12 0.96 0.80
C ILE A 161 -3.40 1.81 0.79
N SER A 162 -3.58 2.69 -0.22
CA SER A 162 -4.76 3.54 -0.35
C SER A 162 -6.04 2.73 -0.55
N ALA A 163 -6.00 1.66 -1.36
CA ALA A 163 -7.13 0.74 -1.54
C ALA A 163 -7.51 0.03 -0.24
N LEU A 164 -6.53 -0.41 0.56
CA LEU A 164 -6.77 -1.03 1.88
C LEU A 164 -7.34 -0.05 2.90
N MET A 165 -6.91 1.22 2.86
CA MET A 165 -7.54 2.27 3.65
C MET A 165 -9.01 2.45 3.26
N GLY A 166 -9.32 2.47 1.96
CA GLY A 166 -10.69 2.49 1.44
C GLY A 166 -11.51 1.29 1.90
N LEU A 167 -10.94 0.09 1.85
CA LEU A 167 -11.57 -1.13 2.35
C LEU A 167 -11.94 -1.01 3.85
N THR A 168 -11.04 -0.46 4.66
CA THR A 168 -11.31 -0.24 6.09
C THR A 168 -12.42 0.79 6.30
N MET A 169 -12.46 1.85 5.47
CA MET A 169 -13.55 2.84 5.53
C MET A 169 -14.90 2.24 5.17
N VAL A 170 -14.94 1.30 4.21
CA VAL A 170 -16.20 0.60 3.84
C VAL A 170 -16.80 -0.15 5.03
N VAL A 171 -15.98 -0.72 5.93
CA VAL A 171 -16.46 -1.34 7.17
C VAL A 171 -17.29 -0.36 8.00
N GLY A 172 -16.77 0.85 8.18
CA GLY A 172 -17.46 1.89 8.94
C GLY A 172 -18.75 2.36 8.27
N VAL A 173 -18.68 2.66 6.97
CA VAL A 173 -19.83 3.21 6.24
C VAL A 173 -20.96 2.18 6.08
N VAL A 174 -20.64 0.93 5.73
CA VAL A 174 -21.64 -0.14 5.63
C VAL A 174 -22.21 -0.49 7.01
N GLY A 175 -21.36 -0.45 8.05
CA GLY A 175 -21.80 -0.59 9.44
C GLY A 175 -22.79 0.51 9.85
N GLU A 176 -22.51 1.76 9.50
CA GLU A 176 -23.41 2.90 9.72
C GLU A 176 -24.77 2.72 9.03
N LEU A 177 -24.76 2.33 7.74
CA LEU A 177 -25.99 2.04 7.01
C LEU A 177 -26.81 0.93 7.67
N ALA A 178 -26.14 -0.10 8.16
CA ALA A 178 -26.79 -1.21 8.88
C ALA A 178 -27.37 -0.77 10.24
N ILE A 179 -26.67 0.11 10.96
CA ILE A 179 -27.18 0.71 12.21
C ILE A 179 -28.45 1.52 11.92
N PHE A 180 -28.46 2.34 10.88
CA PHE A 180 -29.65 3.09 10.49
C PHE A 180 -30.81 2.19 10.11
N PHE A 181 -30.53 1.05 9.48
CA PHE A 181 -31.56 0.07 9.14
C PHE A 181 -32.18 -0.54 10.41
N PHE A 182 -31.37 -1.02 11.34
CA PHE A 182 -31.86 -1.67 12.55
C PHE A 182 -32.47 -0.69 13.57
N ALA A 183 -32.04 0.57 13.58
CA ALA A 183 -32.59 1.61 14.45
C ALA A 183 -34.06 1.96 14.13
N GLU A 184 -34.59 1.54 12.97
CA GLU A 184 -36.00 1.70 12.60
C GLU A 184 -36.91 0.60 13.15
N LEU A 185 -36.30 -0.50 13.62
CA LEU A 185 -37.07 -1.61 14.13
C LEU A 185 -37.62 -1.32 15.54
N PRO A 186 -38.86 -1.73 15.85
CA PRO A 186 -39.44 -1.53 17.19
C PRO A 186 -38.67 -2.29 18.25
N GLU A 187 -38.46 -1.68 19.41
CA GLU A 187 -37.77 -2.29 20.54
C GLU A 187 -38.53 -3.51 21.07
N GLY A 188 -37.80 -4.59 21.36
CA GLY A 188 -38.32 -5.75 22.10
C GLY A 188 -39.21 -6.73 21.33
N ALA A 189 -39.45 -6.54 20.04
CA ALA A 189 -40.22 -7.49 19.23
C ALA A 189 -39.29 -8.49 18.52
N ALA A 190 -39.74 -9.77 18.45
CA ALA A 190 -39.15 -10.69 17.48
C ALA A 190 -39.39 -10.09 16.08
N HIS A 191 -38.31 -9.71 15.39
CA HIS A 191 -38.37 -8.97 14.13
C HIS A 191 -38.92 -9.89 13.01
N GLY A 192 -40.24 -9.84 12.78
CA GLY A 192 -40.90 -10.53 11.69
C GLY A 192 -40.54 -9.95 10.33
N LYS A 193 -40.81 -10.71 9.27
CA LYS A 193 -40.55 -10.26 7.88
C LYS A 193 -41.16 -8.90 7.55
N GLU A 194 -42.37 -8.64 8.06
CA GLU A 194 -43.11 -7.40 7.81
C GLU A 194 -42.39 -6.18 8.36
N HIS A 195 -41.92 -6.23 9.60
CA HIS A 195 -41.17 -5.14 10.24
C HIS A 195 -39.87 -4.84 9.53
N LEU A 196 -39.15 -5.87 9.05
CA LEU A 196 -37.91 -5.71 8.30
C LEU A 196 -38.13 -5.05 6.93
N VAL A 197 -39.23 -5.38 6.24
CA VAL A 197 -39.61 -4.75 4.98
C VAL A 197 -40.00 -3.29 5.21
N GLU A 198 -40.78 -3.01 6.25
CA GLU A 198 -41.19 -1.66 6.61
C GLU A 198 -39.97 -0.78 6.96
N ALA A 199 -39.06 -1.26 7.78
CA ALA A 199 -37.80 -0.59 8.10
C ALA A 199 -36.96 -0.32 6.84
N GLY A 200 -36.87 -1.31 5.95
CA GLY A 200 -36.15 -1.15 4.68
C GLY A 200 -36.77 -0.08 3.78
N LEU A 201 -38.09 -0.03 3.68
CA LEU A 201 -38.80 0.99 2.91
C LEU A 201 -38.66 2.40 3.52
N ALA A 202 -38.76 2.52 4.85
CA ALA A 202 -38.57 3.77 5.56
C ALA A 202 -37.16 4.35 5.38
N ARG A 203 -36.14 3.50 5.37
CA ARG A 203 -34.73 3.91 5.25
C ARG A 203 -34.19 3.90 3.83
N LEU A 204 -34.96 3.45 2.85
CA LEU A 204 -34.53 3.37 1.45
C LEU A 204 -34.02 4.73 0.92
N ARG A 205 -34.81 5.76 1.12
CA ARG A 205 -34.47 7.11 0.61
C ARG A 205 -33.25 7.70 1.31
N PRO A 206 -33.14 7.75 2.65
CA PRO A 206 -31.93 8.23 3.33
C PRO A 206 -30.66 7.47 2.92
N ILE A 207 -30.71 6.14 2.88
CA ILE A 207 -29.57 5.28 2.52
C ILE A 207 -29.11 5.58 1.08
N LEU A 208 -30.04 5.63 0.12
CA LEU A 208 -29.73 5.94 -1.27
C LEU A 208 -29.13 7.33 -1.43
N MET A 209 -29.69 8.33 -0.71
CA MET A 209 -29.21 9.71 -0.81
C MET A 209 -27.79 9.85 -0.24
N SER A 210 -27.51 9.29 0.94
CA SER A 210 -26.19 9.37 1.55
C SER A 210 -25.13 8.65 0.69
N ALA A 211 -25.44 7.46 0.18
CA ALA A 211 -24.55 6.73 -0.70
C ALA A 211 -24.31 7.47 -2.02
N ALA A 212 -25.37 8.03 -2.64
CA ALA A 212 -25.23 8.80 -3.86
C ALA A 212 -24.35 10.04 -3.68
N ILE A 213 -24.53 10.78 -2.58
CA ILE A 213 -23.70 11.94 -2.26
C ILE A 213 -22.23 11.53 -2.11
N ALA A 214 -21.96 10.46 -1.37
CA ALA A 214 -20.59 9.98 -1.17
C ALA A 214 -19.95 9.52 -2.50
N ILE A 215 -20.69 8.79 -3.34
CA ILE A 215 -20.21 8.35 -4.67
C ILE A 215 -19.94 9.57 -5.57
N LEU A 216 -20.84 10.55 -5.64
CA LEU A 216 -20.64 11.74 -6.43
C LEU A 216 -19.46 12.58 -5.94
N ALA A 217 -19.30 12.73 -4.62
CA ALA A 217 -18.18 13.45 -4.03
C ALA A 217 -16.82 12.81 -4.34
N LEU A 218 -16.76 11.48 -4.36
CA LEU A 218 -15.53 10.71 -4.64
C LEU A 218 -15.32 10.48 -6.14
N SER A 219 -16.32 10.70 -7.00
CA SER A 219 -16.22 10.42 -8.44
C SER A 219 -15.09 11.17 -9.16
N PRO A 220 -14.79 12.46 -8.88
CA PRO A 220 -13.66 13.12 -9.51
C PRO A 220 -12.32 12.47 -9.16
N LEU A 221 -12.19 12.03 -7.91
CA LEU A 221 -11.00 11.35 -7.42
C LEU A 221 -10.84 9.94 -8.03
N ALA A 222 -11.93 9.21 -8.16
CA ALA A 222 -11.95 7.90 -8.81
C ALA A 222 -11.61 7.97 -10.31
N LEU A 223 -11.99 9.08 -10.97
CA LEU A 223 -11.64 9.34 -12.36
C LEU A 223 -10.20 9.88 -12.54
N GLY A 224 -9.48 10.10 -11.47
CA GLY A 224 -8.11 10.61 -11.50
C GLY A 224 -8.02 12.08 -11.91
N LEU A 225 -9.08 12.87 -11.68
CA LEU A 225 -9.14 14.28 -12.04
C LEU A 225 -8.45 15.14 -10.97
N GLY A 226 -7.37 15.81 -11.36
CA GLY A 226 -6.57 16.71 -10.50
C GLY A 226 -5.13 16.24 -10.30
N GLU A 227 -4.24 17.19 -9.96
CA GLU A 227 -2.85 16.88 -9.65
C GLU A 227 -2.75 16.03 -8.39
N GLY A 228 -2.04 14.90 -8.46
CA GLY A 228 -1.87 13.96 -7.35
C GLY A 228 -3.08 13.04 -7.08
N ALA A 229 -4.19 13.17 -7.82
CA ALA A 229 -5.37 12.32 -7.68
C ALA A 229 -5.05 10.82 -7.86
N GLN A 230 -4.07 10.49 -8.69
CA GLN A 230 -3.65 9.11 -8.95
C GLN A 230 -3.24 8.34 -7.69
N MET A 231 -2.68 9.01 -6.68
CA MET A 231 -2.27 8.37 -5.42
C MET A 231 -3.48 7.96 -4.56
N GLN A 232 -4.58 8.69 -4.65
CA GLN A 232 -5.80 8.45 -3.88
C GLN A 232 -6.92 7.79 -4.69
N GLN A 233 -6.74 7.64 -6.00
CA GLN A 233 -7.70 6.98 -6.89
C GLN A 233 -8.10 5.57 -6.40
N PRO A 234 -7.17 4.69 -5.96
CA PRO A 234 -7.54 3.37 -5.46
C PRO A 234 -8.43 3.40 -4.22
N LEU A 235 -8.22 4.39 -3.34
CA LEU A 235 -9.08 4.64 -2.17
C LEU A 235 -10.51 4.98 -2.59
N ALA A 236 -10.66 5.92 -3.52
CA ALA A 236 -11.98 6.34 -4.01
C ALA A 236 -12.71 5.19 -4.71
N ILE A 237 -12.03 4.42 -5.55
CA ILE A 237 -12.58 3.24 -6.22
C ILE A 237 -13.03 2.19 -5.20
N ALA A 238 -12.23 1.93 -4.17
CA ALA A 238 -12.57 0.99 -3.12
C ALA A 238 -13.86 1.40 -2.38
N ILE A 239 -13.97 2.68 -1.98
CA ILE A 239 -15.16 3.18 -1.28
C ILE A 239 -16.40 3.16 -2.18
N ILE A 240 -16.28 3.63 -3.42
CA ILE A 240 -17.39 3.65 -4.39
C ILE A 240 -17.88 2.21 -4.66
N SER A 241 -16.99 1.27 -4.90
CA SER A 241 -17.35 -0.14 -5.14
C SER A 241 -18.02 -0.76 -3.93
N GLY A 242 -17.49 -0.46 -2.73
CA GLY A 242 -18.08 -0.88 -1.46
C GLY A 242 -19.47 -0.32 -1.23
N LEU A 243 -19.72 0.96 -1.58
CA LEU A 243 -21.03 1.59 -1.47
C LEU A 243 -22.03 1.08 -2.50
N ILE A 244 -21.62 0.94 -3.77
CA ILE A 244 -22.51 0.40 -4.84
C ILE A 244 -23.03 -0.97 -4.47
N ALA A 245 -22.18 -1.84 -3.90
CA ALA A 245 -22.61 -3.14 -3.42
C ALA A 245 -23.24 -3.08 -2.03
N GLY A 246 -22.73 -2.24 -1.13
CA GLY A 246 -23.17 -2.12 0.26
C GLY A 246 -24.63 -1.72 0.38
N VAL A 247 -25.11 -0.79 -0.44
CA VAL A 247 -26.51 -0.36 -0.42
C VAL A 247 -27.49 -1.53 -0.68
N PRO A 248 -27.40 -2.28 -1.79
CA PRO A 248 -28.28 -3.43 -1.97
C PRO A 248 -28.02 -4.55 -0.95
N LEU A 249 -26.79 -4.72 -0.47
CA LEU A 249 -26.51 -5.69 0.57
C LEU A 249 -27.22 -5.33 1.88
N VAL A 250 -27.20 -4.08 2.29
CA VAL A 250 -27.90 -3.63 3.51
C VAL A 250 -29.43 -3.69 3.35
N LEU A 251 -29.96 -3.35 2.19
CA LEU A 251 -31.41 -3.33 1.99
C LEU A 251 -32.04 -4.72 1.79
N PHE A 252 -31.32 -5.66 1.16
CA PHE A 252 -31.86 -6.98 0.80
C PHE A 252 -31.17 -8.14 1.56
N VAL A 253 -29.87 -8.16 1.61
CA VAL A 253 -29.12 -9.28 2.16
C VAL A 253 -29.10 -9.25 3.69
N LEU A 254 -28.92 -8.08 4.28
CA LEU A 254 -28.88 -7.90 5.72
C LEU A 254 -30.16 -8.42 6.42
N PRO A 255 -31.39 -8.02 6.00
CA PRO A 255 -32.61 -8.54 6.60
C PRO A 255 -32.79 -10.05 6.37
N ALA A 256 -32.42 -10.56 5.19
CA ALA A 256 -32.49 -11.98 4.90
C ALA A 256 -31.52 -12.78 5.78
N LEU A 257 -30.29 -12.31 5.95
CA LEU A 257 -29.28 -12.94 6.80
C LEU A 257 -29.68 -12.88 8.27
N HIS A 258 -30.27 -11.78 8.72
CA HIS A 258 -30.79 -11.63 10.08
C HIS A 258 -31.89 -12.65 10.38
N LEU A 259 -32.88 -12.84 9.50
CA LEU A 259 -33.92 -13.85 9.64
C LEU A 259 -33.37 -15.29 9.69
N ALA A 260 -32.38 -15.56 8.82
CA ALA A 260 -31.75 -16.88 8.79
C ALA A 260 -30.99 -17.17 10.09
N LEU A 261 -30.27 -16.19 10.64
CA LEU A 261 -29.59 -16.34 11.93
C LEU A 261 -30.54 -16.43 13.09
N GLN A 262 -31.62 -15.64 13.14
CA GLN A 262 -32.66 -15.79 14.16
C GLN A 262 -33.26 -17.21 14.18
N ALA A 263 -33.60 -17.74 12.99
CA ALA A 263 -34.11 -19.10 12.88
C ALA A 263 -33.11 -20.18 13.34
N ALA A 264 -31.81 -19.94 13.10
CA ALA A 264 -30.74 -20.83 13.54
C ALA A 264 -30.55 -20.82 15.08
N PHE A 265 -30.63 -19.64 15.70
CA PHE A 265 -30.51 -19.48 17.16
C PHE A 265 -31.76 -19.93 17.92
N ALA A 266 -32.97 -19.79 17.32
CA ALA A 266 -34.22 -20.26 17.94
C ALA A 266 -34.37 -21.80 17.97
N ARG A 267 -33.56 -22.53 17.20
CA ARG A 267 -33.55 -24.00 17.17
C ARG A 267 -32.63 -24.64 18.21
N LYS A 268 -31.84 -23.83 18.93
CA LYS A 268 -30.97 -24.27 20.04
C LYS A 268 -31.58 -23.89 21.38
#